data_c9d468e7015ddb0b1cc23bd8c519600a
#
_entry.id   c9d468e7015ddb0b1cc23bd8c519600a
#
_cell.length_a   1.000
_cell.length_b   1.000
_cell.length_c   1.000
_cell.angle_alpha   90.00
_cell.angle_beta   90.00
_cell.angle_gamma   90.00
#
_symmetry.space_group_name_H-M   'P 1'
#
loop_
_entity.id
_entity.type
_entity.pdbx_description
1 polymer ?
#
loop_
_entity_poly.entity_id
_entity_poly.type
_entity_poly.pdbx_seq_one_letter_code
_entity_poly.pdbx_strand_id
1 'polypeptide(L)'
;AFLVLMTWIMLMTSILLLVGLWDLLHHYENRRKERNKRAILWFRPFISKLLLPCLTIFLILFSIIWPAATFDMGDLIINKIFATTEIKDLLTFSWSSVITVILMAIVLNYLIFLGKNTLHEIYGEDYEVGTIPTFVTLSTLFLWGLFVFTALIIMNANYNGLLMVMGGLSMGIGFALKDTIENIISGLS
;
A
#
# COMPACT_ATOMS: atom_id res chain seq x y z
N ALA A 1 1.76 -25.98 -23.79
CA ALA A 1 2.54 -26.78 -22.81
C ALA A 1 3.89 -26.12 -22.46
N PHE A 2 4.70 -25.76 -23.45
CA PHE A 2 6.05 -25.22 -23.23
C PHE A 2 6.04 -23.84 -22.52
N LEU A 3 5.14 -22.93 -22.90
CA LEU A 3 4.97 -21.61 -22.26
C LEU A 3 4.61 -21.74 -20.78
N VAL A 4 3.68 -22.64 -20.43
CA VAL A 4 3.30 -22.90 -19.04
C VAL A 4 4.48 -23.43 -18.22
N LEU A 5 5.29 -24.28 -18.81
CA LEU A 5 6.49 -24.83 -18.16
C LEU A 5 7.55 -23.74 -17.91
N MET A 6 7.77 -22.85 -18.89
CA MET A 6 8.69 -21.71 -18.76
C MET A 6 8.20 -20.72 -17.70
N THR A 7 6.93 -20.35 -17.68
CA THR A 7 6.37 -19.45 -16.64
C THR A 7 6.50 -20.08 -15.25
N TRP A 8 6.31 -21.40 -15.15
CA TRP A 8 6.44 -22.13 -13.89
C TRP A 8 7.88 -22.13 -13.37
N ILE A 9 8.86 -22.38 -14.25
CA ILE A 9 10.29 -22.30 -13.90
C ILE A 9 10.68 -20.88 -13.46
N MET A 10 10.22 -19.86 -14.18
CA MET A 10 10.47 -18.46 -13.83
C MET A 10 9.85 -18.06 -12.49
N LEU A 11 8.64 -18.52 -12.19
CA LEU A 11 8.00 -18.30 -10.89
C LEU A 11 8.78 -18.98 -9.75
N MET A 12 9.19 -20.23 -9.95
CA MET A 12 10.00 -20.97 -8.94
C MET A 12 11.36 -20.30 -8.70
N THR A 13 12.05 -19.88 -9.76
CA THR A 13 13.32 -19.15 -9.61
C THR A 13 13.12 -17.79 -8.93
N SER A 14 12.04 -17.08 -9.19
CA SER A 14 11.69 -15.81 -8.53
C SER A 14 11.44 -16.00 -7.03
N ILE A 15 10.72 -17.06 -6.65
CA ILE A 15 10.47 -17.40 -5.24
C ILE A 15 11.79 -17.74 -4.54
N LEU A 16 12.65 -18.56 -5.15
CA LEU A 16 13.96 -18.90 -4.58
C LEU A 16 14.84 -17.66 -4.40
N LEU A 17 14.82 -16.73 -5.37
CA LEU A 17 15.52 -15.46 -5.29
C LEU A 17 15.02 -14.59 -4.13
N LEU A 18 13.71 -14.51 -3.92
CA LEU A 18 13.11 -13.78 -2.81
C LEU A 18 13.48 -14.38 -1.46
N VAL A 19 13.39 -15.71 -1.33
CA VAL A 19 13.79 -16.42 -0.10
C VAL A 19 15.28 -16.23 0.16
N GLY A 20 16.14 -16.35 -0.85
CA GLY A 20 17.57 -16.12 -0.74
C GLY A 20 17.92 -14.68 -0.34
N LEU A 21 17.23 -13.68 -0.90
CA LEU A 21 17.38 -12.28 -0.51
C LEU A 21 16.93 -12.05 0.94
N TRP A 22 15.82 -12.63 1.33
CA TRP A 22 15.34 -12.55 2.72
C TRP A 22 16.35 -13.14 3.71
N ASP A 23 16.89 -14.30 3.40
CA ASP A 23 17.88 -15.00 4.25
C ASP A 23 19.21 -14.22 4.33
N LEU A 24 19.69 -13.70 3.19
CA LEU A 24 20.85 -12.80 3.14
C LEU A 24 20.66 -11.55 3.99
N LEU A 25 19.49 -10.90 3.90
CA LEU A 25 19.17 -9.73 4.70
C LEU A 25 19.15 -10.04 6.18
N HIS A 26 18.55 -11.18 6.57
CA HIS A 26 18.50 -11.62 7.95
C HIS A 26 19.91 -11.96 8.48
N HIS A 27 20.72 -12.63 7.67
CA HIS A 27 22.11 -12.95 8.02
C HIS A 27 22.99 -11.70 8.15
N TYR A 28 22.86 -10.76 7.22
CA TYR A 28 23.56 -9.47 7.25
C TYR A 28 23.16 -8.62 8.47
N GLU A 29 21.90 -8.63 8.84
CA GLU A 29 21.37 -7.96 10.02
C GLU A 29 21.97 -8.51 11.32
N ASN A 30 22.03 -9.83 11.45
CA ASN A 30 22.59 -10.47 12.63
C ASN A 30 24.08 -10.15 12.84
N ARG A 31 24.85 -10.00 11.74
CA ARG A 31 26.27 -9.60 11.81
C ARG A 31 26.49 -8.12 12.14
N ARG A 32 25.50 -7.24 11.84
CA ARG A 32 25.60 -5.78 12.09
C ARG A 32 24.99 -5.32 13.40
N LYS A 33 24.22 -6.12 14.11
CA LYS A 33 23.61 -5.77 15.41
C LYS A 33 24.63 -5.21 16.42
N GLU A 34 25.90 -5.53 16.27
CA GLU A 34 26.95 -5.08 17.18
C GLU A 34 27.57 -3.72 16.81
N ARG A 35 27.40 -3.20 15.59
CA ARG A 35 28.19 -2.05 15.10
C ARG A 35 27.47 -0.72 14.93
N ASN A 36 26.19 -0.67 14.64
CA ASN A 36 25.51 0.62 14.43
C ASN A 36 23.96 0.52 14.51
N LYS A 37 23.40 0.77 15.71
CA LYS A 37 21.96 0.63 15.99
C LYS A 37 21.08 1.60 15.18
N ARG A 38 21.51 2.85 14.92
CA ARG A 38 20.68 3.88 14.26
C ARG A 38 20.46 3.63 12.77
N ALA A 39 21.48 3.26 12.02
CA ALA A 39 21.35 3.02 10.57
C ALA A 39 20.48 1.78 10.26
N ILE A 40 20.49 0.78 11.15
CA ILE A 40 19.71 -0.46 10.99
C ILE A 40 18.21 -0.19 11.19
N LEU A 41 17.85 0.73 12.10
CA LEU A 41 16.45 1.09 12.40
C LEU A 41 15.68 1.64 11.19
N TRP A 42 16.35 2.36 10.30
CA TRP A 42 15.72 2.95 9.10
C TRP A 42 15.81 2.02 7.87
N PHE A 43 16.93 1.32 7.72
CA PHE A 43 17.20 0.51 6.52
C PHE A 43 16.40 -0.80 6.48
N ARG A 44 16.22 -1.45 7.63
CA ARG A 44 15.44 -2.69 7.74
C ARG A 44 13.98 -2.53 7.33
N PRO A 45 13.22 -1.58 7.90
CA PRO A 45 11.82 -1.40 7.50
C PRO A 45 11.69 -0.92 6.05
N PHE A 46 12.64 -0.16 5.51
CA PHE A 46 12.67 0.20 4.10
C PHE A 46 12.71 -1.03 3.22
N ILE A 47 13.63 -1.96 3.50
CA ILE A 47 13.75 -3.18 2.70
C ILE A 47 12.53 -4.09 2.91
N SER A 48 12.13 -4.37 4.14
CA SER A 48 11.07 -5.35 4.43
C SER A 48 9.68 -4.86 4.09
N LYS A 49 9.38 -3.57 4.28
CA LYS A 49 8.03 -3.03 4.11
C LYS A 49 7.80 -2.33 2.77
N LEU A 50 8.85 -1.90 2.09
CA LEU A 50 8.74 -1.23 0.80
C LEU A 50 9.40 -2.04 -0.32
N LEU A 51 10.69 -2.30 -0.22
CA LEU A 51 11.47 -2.86 -1.32
C LEU A 51 11.07 -4.31 -1.62
N LEU A 52 10.95 -5.17 -0.60
CA LEU A 52 10.59 -6.57 -0.76
C LEU A 52 9.19 -6.76 -1.40
N PRO A 53 8.09 -6.14 -0.93
CA PRO A 53 6.79 -6.31 -1.58
C PRO A 53 6.75 -5.71 -2.99
N CYS A 54 7.44 -4.59 -3.27
CA CYS A 54 7.56 -4.07 -4.63
C CYS A 54 8.33 -5.03 -5.54
N LEU A 55 9.43 -5.61 -5.05
CA LEU A 55 10.22 -6.59 -5.77
C LEU A 55 9.44 -7.88 -6.05
N THR A 56 8.60 -8.34 -5.10
CA THR A 56 7.73 -9.51 -5.32
C THR A 56 6.75 -9.27 -6.46
N ILE A 57 6.08 -8.13 -6.48
CA ILE A 57 5.15 -7.77 -7.56
C ILE A 57 5.89 -7.69 -8.89
N PHE A 58 7.06 -7.03 -8.92
CA PHE A 58 7.89 -6.94 -10.11
C PHE A 58 8.30 -8.31 -10.65
N LEU A 59 8.79 -9.22 -9.78
CA LEU A 59 9.22 -10.55 -10.18
C LEU A 59 8.06 -11.42 -10.68
N ILE A 60 6.87 -11.30 -10.07
CA ILE A 60 5.67 -12.00 -10.54
C ILE A 60 5.28 -11.51 -11.94
N LEU A 61 5.21 -10.20 -12.14
CA LEU A 61 4.91 -9.62 -13.47
C LEU A 61 5.96 -10.01 -14.51
N PHE A 62 7.23 -9.92 -14.15
CA PHE A 62 8.35 -10.32 -15.01
C PHE A 62 8.27 -11.79 -15.41
N SER A 63 7.93 -12.69 -14.45
CA SER A 63 7.77 -14.13 -14.71
C SER A 63 6.64 -14.46 -15.70
N ILE A 64 5.66 -13.57 -15.85
CA ILE A 64 4.54 -13.74 -16.79
C ILE A 64 4.85 -13.07 -18.12
N ILE A 65 5.35 -11.82 -18.08
CA ILE A 65 5.53 -11.00 -19.30
C ILE A 65 6.72 -11.49 -20.13
N TRP A 66 7.83 -11.86 -19.50
CA TRP A 66 9.04 -12.27 -20.21
C TRP A 66 8.84 -13.53 -21.07
N PRO A 67 8.30 -14.66 -20.56
CA PRO A 67 8.01 -15.82 -21.40
C PRO A 67 7.00 -15.51 -22.50
N ALA A 68 5.99 -14.70 -22.20
CA ALA A 68 4.99 -14.31 -23.18
C ALA A 68 5.60 -13.51 -24.34
N ALA A 69 6.51 -12.59 -24.05
CA ALA A 69 7.23 -11.83 -25.05
C ALA A 69 8.12 -12.74 -25.92
N THR A 70 8.77 -13.74 -25.31
CA THR A 70 9.61 -14.70 -26.02
C THR A 70 8.83 -15.58 -27.02
N PHE A 71 7.56 -15.83 -26.76
CA PHE A 71 6.68 -16.64 -27.63
C PHE A 71 5.75 -15.78 -28.51
N ASP A 72 6.06 -14.51 -28.70
CA ASP A 72 5.27 -13.57 -29.52
C ASP A 72 3.81 -13.39 -29.04
N MET A 73 3.56 -13.72 -27.78
CA MET A 73 2.28 -13.52 -27.12
C MET A 73 2.26 -12.28 -26.21
N GLY A 74 3.35 -11.50 -26.22
CA GLY A 74 3.50 -10.33 -25.36
C GLY A 74 2.37 -9.32 -25.54
N ASP A 75 2.01 -9.02 -26.78
CA ASP A 75 0.94 -8.07 -27.09
C ASP A 75 -0.43 -8.50 -26.57
N LEU A 76 -0.73 -9.81 -26.63
CA LEU A 76 -1.99 -10.36 -26.11
C LEU A 76 -2.09 -10.20 -24.59
N ILE A 77 -0.99 -10.43 -23.87
CA ILE A 77 -0.96 -10.32 -22.41
C ILE A 77 -0.95 -8.85 -21.99
N ILE A 78 -0.14 -8.02 -22.64
CA ILE A 78 -0.09 -6.59 -22.38
C ILE A 78 -1.46 -5.97 -22.62
N ASN A 79 -2.07 -6.24 -23.78
CA ASN A 79 -3.41 -5.74 -24.09
C ASN A 79 -4.45 -6.20 -23.05
N LYS A 80 -4.35 -7.43 -22.54
CA LYS A 80 -5.25 -7.95 -21.52
C LYS A 80 -5.03 -7.33 -20.14
N ILE A 81 -3.78 -6.98 -19.79
CA ILE A 81 -3.44 -6.27 -18.54
C ILE A 81 -3.99 -4.83 -18.57
N PHE A 82 -3.93 -4.18 -19.72
CA PHE A 82 -4.44 -2.82 -19.91
C PHE A 82 -5.91 -2.77 -20.35
N ALA A 83 -6.50 -3.91 -20.69
CA ALA A 83 -7.92 -3.95 -21.03
C ALA A 83 -8.77 -3.52 -19.83
N THR A 84 -9.69 -2.64 -20.08
CA THR A 84 -10.69 -2.20 -19.10
C THR A 84 -11.93 -3.06 -19.22
N THR A 85 -12.43 -3.55 -18.10
CA THR A 85 -13.70 -4.27 -18.00
C THR A 85 -14.64 -3.45 -17.14
N GLU A 86 -15.81 -3.14 -17.67
CA GLU A 86 -16.82 -2.38 -16.92
C GLU A 86 -17.62 -3.31 -16.00
N ILE A 87 -17.76 -2.94 -14.75
CA ILE A 87 -18.57 -3.65 -13.76
C ILE A 87 -19.81 -2.80 -13.46
N LYS A 88 -20.94 -3.16 -14.07
CA LYS A 88 -22.27 -2.55 -13.82
C LYS A 88 -22.29 -1.02 -13.87
N ASP A 89 -21.58 -0.41 -14.79
CA ASP A 89 -21.48 1.04 -14.96
C ASP A 89 -20.95 1.81 -13.71
N LEU A 90 -20.45 1.10 -12.71
CA LEU A 90 -19.96 1.69 -11.46
C LEU A 90 -18.44 1.86 -11.44
N LEU A 91 -17.72 0.87 -11.95
CA LEU A 91 -16.26 0.82 -11.91
C LEU A 91 -15.72 0.25 -13.21
N THR A 92 -14.66 0.84 -13.72
CA THR A 92 -13.88 0.21 -14.78
C THR A 92 -12.70 -0.54 -14.16
N PHE A 93 -12.69 -1.85 -14.33
CA PHE A 93 -11.64 -2.71 -13.80
C PHE A 93 -10.56 -2.93 -14.85
N SER A 94 -9.33 -2.65 -14.48
CA SER A 94 -8.13 -2.98 -15.25
C SER A 94 -7.10 -3.59 -14.30
N TRP A 95 -6.38 -4.61 -14.74
CA TRP A 95 -5.30 -5.19 -13.95
C TRP A 95 -4.20 -4.17 -13.63
N SER A 96 -3.93 -3.24 -14.54
CA SER A 96 -3.00 -2.14 -14.32
C SER A 96 -3.45 -1.23 -13.19
N SER A 97 -4.73 -0.88 -13.10
CA SER A 97 -5.29 -0.08 -12.01
C SER A 97 -5.16 -0.78 -10.66
N VAL A 98 -5.43 -2.09 -10.61
CA VAL A 98 -5.28 -2.90 -9.39
C VAL A 98 -3.83 -2.92 -8.92
N ILE A 99 -2.89 -3.19 -9.84
CA ILE A 99 -1.45 -3.20 -9.51
C ILE A 99 -1.02 -1.82 -8.97
N THR A 100 -1.47 -0.73 -9.60
CA THR A 100 -1.17 0.63 -9.16
C THR A 100 -1.71 0.92 -7.77
N VAL A 101 -2.95 0.52 -7.48
CA VAL A 101 -3.57 0.67 -6.14
C VAL A 101 -2.80 -0.14 -5.09
N ILE A 102 -2.40 -1.38 -5.40
CA ILE A 102 -1.62 -2.21 -4.47
C ILE A 102 -0.25 -1.57 -4.19
N LEU A 103 0.46 -1.10 -5.22
CA LEU A 103 1.75 -0.42 -5.06
C LEU A 103 1.60 0.85 -4.21
N MET A 104 0.55 1.63 -4.45
CA MET A 104 0.24 2.83 -3.67
C MET A 104 -0.08 2.50 -2.20
N ALA A 105 -0.80 1.40 -1.93
CA ALA A 105 -1.06 0.92 -0.57
C ALA A 105 0.23 0.55 0.17
N ILE A 106 1.17 -0.10 -0.51
CA ILE A 106 2.48 -0.47 0.05
C ILE A 106 3.26 0.78 0.44
N VAL A 107 3.32 1.77 -0.47
CA VAL A 107 4.00 3.05 -0.23
C VAL A 107 3.35 3.80 0.93
N LEU A 108 2.02 3.91 0.96
CA LEU A 108 1.30 4.58 2.03
C LEU A 108 1.55 3.90 3.39
N ASN A 109 1.46 2.57 3.44
CA ASN A 109 1.73 1.82 4.68
C ASN A 109 3.16 2.07 5.18
N TYR A 110 4.13 2.14 4.27
CA TYR A 110 5.51 2.48 4.62
C TYR A 110 5.63 3.92 5.15
N LEU A 111 4.99 4.89 4.51
CA LEU A 111 5.00 6.30 4.97
C LEU A 111 4.36 6.46 6.35
N ILE A 112 3.22 5.80 6.60
CA ILE A 112 2.57 5.78 7.92
C ILE A 112 3.50 5.17 8.98
N PHE A 113 4.18 4.08 8.63
CA PHE A 113 5.15 3.45 9.53
C PHE A 113 6.31 4.40 9.84
N LEU A 114 6.90 5.07 8.84
CA LEU A 114 7.94 6.06 9.04
C LEU A 114 7.47 7.19 9.95
N GLY A 115 6.30 7.75 9.69
CA GLY A 115 5.72 8.83 10.51
C GLY A 115 5.57 8.42 11.97
N LYS A 116 5.00 7.24 12.23
CA LYS A 116 4.85 6.69 13.60
C LYS A 116 6.20 6.49 14.29
N ASN A 117 7.17 5.93 13.58
CA ASN A 117 8.49 5.65 14.14
C ASN A 117 9.26 6.93 14.45
N THR A 118 9.16 7.94 13.58
CA THR A 118 9.77 9.26 13.80
C THR A 118 9.15 9.98 15.00
N LEU A 119 7.82 9.94 15.12
CA LEU A 119 7.14 10.53 16.27
C LEU A 119 7.51 9.82 17.58
N HIS A 120 7.60 8.50 17.56
CA HIS A 120 8.05 7.73 18.73
C HIS A 120 9.50 8.07 19.12
N GLU A 121 10.39 8.30 18.16
CA GLU A 121 11.77 8.69 18.41
C GLU A 121 11.89 10.12 18.99
N ILE A 122 11.01 11.05 18.55
CA ILE A 122 11.00 12.44 19.01
C ILE A 122 10.42 12.56 20.42
N TYR A 123 9.30 11.90 20.69
CA TYR A 123 8.55 12.05 21.94
C TYR A 123 8.91 11.00 23.01
N GLY A 124 9.63 9.95 22.67
CA GLY A 124 10.09 8.92 23.61
C GLY A 124 8.96 8.31 24.44
N GLU A 125 9.10 8.34 25.77
CA GLU A 125 8.09 7.81 26.71
C GLU A 125 6.79 8.61 26.69
N ASP A 126 6.82 9.89 26.36
CA ASP A 126 5.63 10.75 26.26
C ASP A 126 4.76 10.39 25.06
N TYR A 127 5.28 9.58 24.10
CA TYR A 127 4.50 9.12 22.95
C TYR A 127 3.30 8.27 23.35
N GLU A 128 3.39 7.47 24.40
CA GLU A 128 2.30 6.58 24.85
C GLU A 128 1.32 7.28 25.79
N VAL A 129 1.64 8.47 26.27
CA VAL A 129 0.84 9.22 27.24
C VAL A 129 0.25 10.48 26.61
N GLY A 130 -1.05 10.71 26.80
CA GLY A 130 -1.69 11.96 26.42
C GLY A 130 -2.39 11.96 25.04
N THR A 131 -2.36 13.10 24.35
CA THR A 131 -3.09 13.34 23.08
C THR A 131 -2.38 12.83 21.83
N ILE A 132 -1.08 12.51 21.92
CA ILE A 132 -0.25 12.11 20.77
C ILE A 132 -0.76 10.83 20.12
N PRO A 133 -1.04 9.72 20.84
CA PRO A 133 -1.55 8.49 20.22
C PRO A 133 -2.88 8.70 19.49
N THR A 134 -3.75 9.53 20.06
CA THR A 134 -5.05 9.88 19.47
C THR A 134 -4.87 10.64 18.16
N PHE A 135 -3.98 11.64 18.14
CA PHE A 135 -3.67 12.40 16.93
C PHE A 135 -3.06 11.52 15.84
N VAL A 136 -2.13 10.65 16.19
CA VAL A 136 -1.50 9.69 15.26
C VAL A 136 -2.54 8.72 14.68
N THR A 137 -3.46 8.25 15.51
CA THR A 137 -4.55 7.36 15.06
C THR A 137 -5.49 8.08 14.11
N LEU A 138 -5.90 9.30 14.43
CA LEU A 138 -6.78 10.13 13.60
C LEU A 138 -6.12 10.47 12.26
N SER A 139 -4.84 10.86 12.28
CA SER A 139 -4.07 11.14 11.06
C SER A 139 -3.92 9.91 10.19
N THR A 140 -3.69 8.74 10.79
CA THR A 140 -3.60 7.45 10.07
C THR A 140 -4.92 7.11 9.39
N LEU A 141 -6.03 7.29 10.10
CA LEU A 141 -7.38 7.05 9.56
C LEU A 141 -7.69 8.01 8.41
N PHE A 142 -7.31 9.27 8.53
CA PHE A 142 -7.46 10.28 7.48
C PHE A 142 -6.66 9.91 6.22
N LEU A 143 -5.40 9.49 6.38
CA LEU A 143 -4.55 9.05 5.27
C LEU A 143 -5.12 7.82 4.56
N TRP A 144 -5.66 6.84 5.29
CA TRP A 144 -6.36 5.70 4.69
C TRP A 144 -7.64 6.10 3.97
N GLY A 145 -8.37 7.07 4.50
CA GLY A 145 -9.55 7.65 3.83
C GLY A 145 -9.19 8.30 2.49
N LEU A 146 -8.13 9.12 2.46
CA LEU A 146 -7.60 9.72 1.23
C LEU A 146 -7.12 8.65 0.23
N PHE A 147 -6.50 7.59 0.73
CA PHE A 147 -6.06 6.47 -0.11
C PHE A 147 -7.26 5.78 -0.77
N VAL A 148 -8.31 5.45 -0.03
CA VAL A 148 -9.52 4.82 -0.59
C VAL A 148 -10.13 5.72 -1.66
N PHE A 149 -10.22 7.02 -1.41
CA PHE A 149 -10.71 7.98 -2.38
C PHE A 149 -9.86 8.01 -3.67
N THR A 150 -8.54 8.06 -3.52
CA THR A 150 -7.60 8.03 -4.66
C THR A 150 -7.67 6.69 -5.42
N ALA A 151 -7.83 5.57 -4.71
CA ALA A 151 -7.99 4.24 -5.31
C ALA A 151 -9.27 4.18 -6.18
N LEU A 152 -10.37 4.75 -5.71
CA LEU A 152 -11.62 4.84 -6.49
C LEU A 152 -11.44 5.68 -7.76
N ILE A 153 -10.68 6.78 -7.71
CA ILE A 153 -10.35 7.58 -8.89
C ILE A 153 -9.50 6.77 -9.89
N ILE A 154 -8.48 6.06 -9.42
CA ILE A 154 -7.62 5.22 -10.27
C ILE A 154 -8.42 4.09 -10.95
N MET A 155 -9.42 3.56 -10.25
CA MET A 155 -10.32 2.54 -10.78
C MET A 155 -11.44 3.13 -11.65
N ASN A 156 -11.37 4.41 -12.00
CA ASN A 156 -12.40 5.13 -12.76
C ASN A 156 -13.81 4.88 -12.20
N ALA A 157 -13.98 4.99 -10.90
CA ALA A 157 -15.28 4.89 -10.27
C ALA A 157 -16.22 5.95 -10.86
N ASN A 158 -17.45 5.55 -11.18
CA ASN A 158 -18.44 6.48 -11.68
C ASN A 158 -18.59 7.65 -10.71
N TYR A 159 -18.60 8.88 -11.26
CA TYR A 159 -18.69 10.12 -10.50
C TYR A 159 -19.86 10.11 -9.49
N ASN A 160 -21.00 9.52 -9.89
CA ASN A 160 -22.15 9.35 -9.00
C ASN A 160 -21.84 8.44 -7.80
N GLY A 161 -21.08 7.37 -8.00
CA GLY A 161 -20.62 6.49 -6.93
C GLY A 161 -19.68 7.20 -5.95
N LEU A 162 -18.76 8.02 -6.46
CA LEU A 162 -17.87 8.85 -5.65
C LEU A 162 -18.65 9.86 -4.81
N LEU A 163 -19.62 10.56 -5.41
CA LEU A 163 -20.48 11.49 -4.69
C LEU A 163 -21.30 10.81 -3.57
N MET A 164 -21.78 9.60 -3.82
CA MET A 164 -22.52 8.82 -2.82
C MET A 164 -21.62 8.45 -1.62
N VAL A 165 -20.39 8.00 -1.87
CA VAL A 165 -19.42 7.69 -0.80
C VAL A 165 -19.03 8.95 -0.03
N MET A 166 -18.75 10.06 -0.73
CA MET A 166 -18.43 11.35 -0.09
C MET A 166 -19.61 11.89 0.72
N GLY A 167 -20.82 11.80 0.20
CA GLY A 167 -22.04 12.20 0.92
C GLY A 167 -22.24 11.38 2.19
N GLY A 168 -22.08 10.07 2.12
CA GLY A 168 -22.16 9.17 3.28
C GLY A 168 -21.09 9.45 4.34
N LEU A 169 -19.84 9.66 3.92
CA LEU A 169 -18.75 10.03 4.82
C LEU A 169 -18.99 11.39 5.47
N SER A 170 -19.40 12.40 4.69
CA SER A 170 -19.70 13.75 5.22
C SER A 170 -20.84 13.71 6.25
N MET A 171 -21.88 12.93 5.96
CA MET A 171 -23.00 12.75 6.87
C MET A 171 -22.57 12.02 8.16
N GLY A 172 -21.75 10.95 8.04
CA GLY A 172 -21.21 10.22 9.19
C GLY A 172 -20.34 11.11 10.08
N ILE A 173 -19.43 11.89 9.48
CA ILE A 173 -18.59 12.85 10.21
C ILE A 173 -19.45 13.95 10.85
N GLY A 174 -20.45 14.47 10.12
CA GLY A 174 -21.38 15.46 10.65
C GLY A 174 -22.11 14.98 11.90
N PHE A 175 -22.63 13.75 11.90
CA PHE A 175 -23.26 13.17 13.10
C PHE A 175 -22.26 12.94 14.23
N ALA A 176 -21.06 12.44 13.94
CA ALA A 176 -20.04 12.20 14.95
C ALA A 176 -19.55 13.51 15.65
N LEU A 177 -19.53 14.61 14.91
CA LEU A 177 -19.10 15.91 15.43
C LEU A 177 -20.23 16.73 16.06
N LYS A 178 -21.49 16.35 15.85
CA LYS A 178 -22.66 17.10 16.33
C LYS A 178 -22.58 17.43 17.84
N ASP A 179 -22.39 16.42 18.65
CA ASP A 179 -22.37 16.59 20.13
C ASP A 179 -21.13 17.44 20.55
N THR A 180 -20.02 17.32 19.85
CA THR A 180 -18.83 18.13 20.11
C THR A 180 -19.08 19.59 19.78
N ILE A 181 -19.74 19.90 18.67
CA ILE A 181 -20.09 21.26 18.25
C ILE A 181 -21.11 21.85 19.20
N GLU A 182 -22.14 21.09 19.58
CA GLU A 182 -23.15 21.53 20.56
C GLU A 182 -22.52 21.86 21.91
N ASN A 183 -21.59 21.05 22.41
CA ASN A 183 -20.87 21.31 23.64
C ASN A 183 -19.97 22.57 23.55
N ILE A 184 -19.33 22.82 22.41
CA ILE A 184 -18.52 24.05 22.20
C ILE A 184 -19.43 25.27 22.20
N ILE A 185 -20.57 25.24 21.50
CA ILE A 185 -21.50 26.37 21.42
C ILE A 185 -22.14 26.66 22.78
N SER A 186 -22.54 25.64 23.52
CA SER A 186 -23.13 25.82 24.86
C SER A 186 -22.12 26.28 25.91
N GLY A 187 -20.83 25.96 25.72
CA GLY A 187 -19.77 26.46 26.61
C GLY A 187 -19.34 27.90 26.34
N LEU A 188 -19.74 28.49 25.18
CA LEU A 188 -19.48 29.88 24.80
C LEU A 188 -20.63 30.84 25.14
N SER A 189 -21.77 30.33 25.52
CA SER A 189 -22.95 31.09 25.93
C SER A 189 -23.07 31.16 27.45
#